data_d5ed3fc96334f3e23d2c9f2e3a518e3a
#
_entry.id   d5ed3fc96334f3e23d2c9f2e3a518e3a
#
_cell.length_a   1.000
_cell.length_b   1.000
_cell.length_c   1.000
_cell.angle_alpha   90.00
_cell.angle_beta   90.00
_cell.angle_gamma   90.00
#
_symmetry.space_group_name_H-M   'P 1'
#
loop_
_entity.id
_entity.type
_entity.pdbx_description
1 polymer ?
#
loop_
_entity_poly.entity_id
_entity_poly.type
_entity_poly.pdbx_seq_one_letter_code
_entity_poly.pdbx_strand_id
1 'polypeptide(L)'
;MIKRGGIYLVNLNPIKGREQAGRRPVLVISSDAINKQPLVVSVVVGTDAQNVPRDYPTNIRVPSGETGLPKDTVFLCFQIRSLDPKR
;
A
#
# COMPACT_ATOMS: atom_id res chain seq x y z
N MET A 1 16.16 -3.68 -3.05
CA MET A 1 15.72 -2.53 -3.86
C MET A 1 14.21 -2.54 -4.03
N ILE A 2 13.58 -1.39 -3.88
CA ILE A 2 12.14 -1.25 -4.05
C ILE A 2 11.78 -1.36 -5.52
N LYS A 3 10.79 -2.18 -5.84
CA LYS A 3 10.39 -2.41 -7.23
C LYS A 3 8.90 -2.18 -7.40
N ARG A 4 8.52 -1.74 -8.60
CA ARG A 4 7.13 -1.62 -8.98
C ARG A 4 6.44 -2.97 -8.87
N GLY A 5 5.25 -2.98 -8.26
CA GLY A 5 4.50 -4.20 -7.98
C GLY A 5 4.88 -4.89 -6.69
N GLY A 6 5.94 -4.42 -6.02
CA GLY A 6 6.33 -4.97 -4.72
C GLY A 6 5.36 -4.55 -3.62
N ILE A 7 5.16 -5.43 -2.64
CA ILE A 7 4.33 -5.17 -1.47
C ILE A 7 5.24 -5.15 -0.25
N TYR A 8 5.15 -4.07 0.53
CA TYR A 8 6.00 -3.85 1.70
C TYR A 8 5.15 -3.43 2.89
N LEU A 9 5.58 -3.83 4.09
CA LEU A 9 4.95 -3.35 5.32
C LEU A 9 5.66 -2.07 5.75
N VAL A 10 4.89 -0.99 5.93
CA VAL A 10 5.44 0.29 6.32
C VAL A 10 4.65 0.88 7.47
N ASN A 11 5.31 1.75 8.24
CA ASN A 11 4.66 2.50 9.30
C ASN A 11 4.17 3.82 8.71
N LEU A 12 2.86 4.03 8.76
CA LEU A 12 2.22 5.21 8.19
C LEU A 12 1.97 6.32 9.21
N ASN A 13 2.46 6.16 10.42
CA ASN A 13 2.36 7.21 11.44
C ASN A 13 3.43 8.29 11.20
N PRO A 14 3.15 9.56 11.50
CA PRO A 14 1.85 10.11 11.87
C PRO A 14 0.90 10.23 10.68
N ILE A 15 -0.39 10.24 10.97
CA ILE A 15 -1.42 10.39 9.94
C ILE A 15 -2.24 11.65 10.20
N LYS A 16 -3.00 12.06 9.17
CA LYS A 16 -3.96 13.16 9.27
C LYS A 16 -5.31 12.68 8.76
N GLY A 17 -6.34 13.02 9.52
CA GLY A 17 -7.71 12.74 9.11
C GLY A 17 -8.00 11.26 8.96
N ARG A 18 -8.52 10.87 7.80
CA ARG A 18 -8.98 9.51 7.52
C ARG A 18 -7.95 8.62 6.84
N GLU A 19 -6.70 9.05 6.81
CA GLU A 19 -5.64 8.23 6.26
C GLU A 19 -5.42 6.99 7.13
N GLN A 20 -4.98 5.90 6.49
CA GLN A 20 -4.65 4.69 7.23
C GLN A 20 -3.45 4.92 8.13
N ALA A 21 -3.51 4.37 9.35
CA ALA A 21 -2.48 4.53 10.37
C ALA A 21 -1.80 3.19 10.67
N GLY A 22 -0.66 3.25 11.34
CA GLY A 22 0.07 2.08 11.81
C GLY A 22 0.81 1.36 10.71
N ARG A 23 1.20 0.11 10.98
CA ARG A 23 1.88 -0.72 9.98
C ARG A 23 0.86 -1.29 9.02
N ARG A 24 1.04 -0.98 7.74
CA ARG A 24 0.13 -1.42 6.69
C ARG A 24 0.91 -1.91 5.48
N PRO A 25 0.38 -2.88 4.73
CA PRO A 25 0.97 -3.23 3.45
C PRO A 25 0.74 -2.11 2.45
N VAL A 26 1.74 -1.84 1.64
CA VAL A 26 1.63 -0.89 0.54
C VAL A 26 2.10 -1.56 -0.74
N LEU A 27 1.44 -1.23 -1.84
CA LEU A 27 1.81 -1.69 -3.17
C LEU A 27 2.51 -0.54 -3.90
N VAL A 28 3.73 -0.78 -4.34
CA VAL A 28 4.50 0.23 -5.08
C VAL A 28 3.98 0.30 -6.51
N ILE A 29 3.54 1.49 -6.91
CA ILE A 29 3.03 1.73 -8.27
C ILE A 29 3.93 2.62 -9.11
N SER A 30 4.89 3.33 -8.50
CA SER A 30 5.84 4.15 -9.24
C SER A 30 6.80 3.29 -10.06
N SER A 31 7.28 3.83 -11.18
CA SER A 31 8.19 3.11 -12.07
C SER A 31 9.51 2.81 -11.39
N ASP A 32 10.19 1.77 -11.85
CA ASP A 32 11.49 1.42 -11.30
C ASP A 32 12.53 2.52 -11.52
N ALA A 33 12.38 3.31 -12.56
CA ALA A 33 13.25 4.46 -12.77
C ALA A 33 13.14 5.47 -11.63
N ILE A 34 11.92 5.71 -11.14
CA ILE A 34 11.69 6.56 -9.97
C ILE A 34 12.13 5.86 -8.70
N ASN A 35 11.87 4.56 -8.57
CA ASN A 35 12.20 3.81 -7.37
C ASN A 35 13.69 3.72 -7.08
N LYS A 36 14.53 3.94 -8.09
CA LYS A 36 15.98 4.01 -7.92
C LYS A 36 16.44 5.33 -7.30
N GLN A 37 15.61 6.36 -7.35
CA GLN A 37 15.91 7.63 -6.73
C GLN A 37 15.64 7.54 -5.24
N PRO A 38 16.50 8.10 -4.38
CA PRO A 38 16.33 7.98 -2.93
C PRO A 38 15.36 9.01 -2.34
N LEU A 39 14.46 9.56 -3.15
CA LEU A 39 13.56 10.62 -2.68
C LEU A 39 12.25 10.06 -2.17
N VAL A 40 11.34 9.71 -3.06
CA VAL A 40 10.02 9.18 -2.70
C VAL A 40 9.58 8.13 -3.70
N VAL A 41 8.70 7.25 -3.24
CA VAL A 41 8.01 6.29 -4.10
C VAL A 41 6.51 6.51 -3.96
N SER A 42 5.75 6.20 -4.99
CA SER A 42 4.29 6.29 -4.95
C SER A 42 3.72 4.92 -4.66
N VAL A 43 2.80 4.85 -3.70
CA VAL A 43 2.23 3.59 -3.24
C VAL A 43 0.73 3.69 -3.07
N VAL A 44 0.08 2.53 -3.11
CA VAL A 44 -1.33 2.36 -2.73
C VAL A 44 -1.37 1.61 -1.42
N VAL A 45 -2.12 2.13 -0.45
CA VAL A 45 -2.21 1.55 0.88
C VAL A 45 -3.19 0.38 0.88
N GLY A 46 -2.81 -0.71 1.55
CA GLY A 46 -3.69 -1.86 1.77
C GLY A 46 -4.17 -1.94 3.20
N THR A 47 -5.27 -2.63 3.39
CA THR A 47 -5.82 -2.93 4.72
C THR A 47 -6.38 -4.35 4.71
N ASP A 48 -6.54 -4.94 5.92
CA ASP A 48 -7.17 -6.25 6.07
C ASP A 48 -8.57 -6.22 5.43
N ALA A 49 -8.88 -7.22 4.62
CA ALA A 49 -10.17 -7.28 3.92
C ALA A 49 -11.36 -7.30 4.90
N GLN A 50 -11.16 -7.75 6.14
CA GLN A 50 -12.21 -7.71 7.14
C GLN A 50 -12.65 -6.29 7.50
N ASN A 51 -11.78 -5.31 7.30
CA ASN A 51 -12.08 -3.90 7.56
C ASN A 51 -12.89 -3.26 6.44
N VAL A 52 -13.05 -3.95 5.31
CA VAL A 52 -13.77 -3.43 4.14
C VAL A 52 -14.74 -4.51 3.67
N PRO A 53 -15.91 -4.65 4.34
CA PRO A 53 -16.83 -5.73 4.03
C PRO A 53 -17.56 -5.59 2.69
N ARG A 54 -17.53 -4.41 2.10
CA ARG A 54 -18.17 -4.15 0.81
C ARG A 54 -17.13 -3.87 -0.25
N ASP A 55 -17.47 -4.22 -1.49
CA ASP A 55 -16.64 -3.87 -2.63
C ASP A 55 -17.00 -2.48 -3.14
N TYR A 56 -15.98 -1.68 -3.40
CA TYR A 56 -16.12 -0.33 -3.95
C TYR A 56 -15.30 -0.25 -5.24
N PRO A 57 -15.76 0.53 -6.24
CA PRO A 57 -15.01 0.65 -7.50
C PRO A 57 -13.57 1.16 -7.33
N THR A 58 -13.31 1.88 -6.22
CA THR A 58 -12.00 2.46 -5.93
C THR A 58 -11.07 1.50 -5.19
N ASN A 59 -11.54 0.28 -4.88
CA ASN A 59 -10.77 -0.67 -4.10
C ASN A 59 -10.51 -1.94 -4.91
N ILE A 60 -9.37 -2.56 -4.63
CA ILE A 60 -9.03 -3.84 -5.24
C ILE A 60 -8.78 -4.84 -4.12
N ARG A 61 -9.55 -5.93 -4.11
CA ARG A 61 -9.41 -7.03 -3.16
C ARG A 61 -8.49 -8.09 -3.74
N VAL A 62 -7.42 -8.43 -3.01
CA VAL A 62 -6.44 -9.42 -3.46
C VAL A 62 -6.31 -10.52 -2.42
N PRO A 63 -6.53 -11.80 -2.81
CA PRO A 63 -6.40 -12.91 -1.87
C PRO A 63 -4.97 -13.08 -1.35
N SER A 64 -4.85 -13.63 -0.14
CA SER A 64 -3.55 -13.86 0.48
C SER A 64 -2.64 -14.75 -0.36
N GLY A 65 -3.21 -15.68 -1.11
CA GLY A 65 -2.44 -16.56 -1.98
C GLY A 65 -1.70 -15.83 -3.10
N GLU A 66 -2.16 -14.64 -3.46
CA GLU A 66 -1.52 -13.85 -4.51
C GLU A 66 -0.54 -12.82 -3.95
N THR A 67 -0.78 -12.33 -2.74
CA THR A 67 0.08 -11.30 -2.15
C THR A 67 1.22 -11.87 -1.30
N GLY A 68 1.05 -13.08 -0.79
CA GLY A 68 1.97 -13.63 0.20
C GLY A 68 1.73 -13.08 1.60
N LEU A 69 0.75 -12.23 1.78
CA LEU A 69 0.37 -11.70 3.09
C LEU A 69 -0.48 -12.73 3.84
N PRO A 70 -0.52 -12.67 5.19
CA PRO A 70 -1.25 -13.67 5.98
C PRO A 70 -2.77 -13.62 5.81
N LYS A 71 -3.31 -12.50 5.34
CA LYS A 71 -4.75 -12.32 5.16
C LYS A 71 -5.05 -11.67 3.82
N ASP A 72 -6.29 -11.84 3.36
CA ASP A 72 -6.75 -11.12 2.18
C ASP A 72 -6.66 -9.63 2.44
N THR A 73 -6.26 -8.89 1.43
CA THR A 73 -5.99 -7.46 1.53
C THR A 73 -6.81 -6.70 0.53
N VAL A 74 -7.35 -5.56 0.95
CA VAL A 74 -8.01 -4.60 0.06
C VAL A 74 -7.07 -3.42 -0.12
N PHE A 75 -6.70 -3.12 -1.36
CA PHE A 75 -5.90 -1.95 -1.68
C PHE A 75 -6.81 -0.77 -1.98
N LEU A 76 -6.58 0.32 -1.22
CA LEU A 76 -7.43 1.50 -1.25
C LEU A 76 -6.90 2.46 -2.31
N CYS A 77 -7.32 2.27 -3.55
CA CYS A 77 -6.75 2.98 -4.70
C CYS A 77 -7.04 4.49 -4.68
N PHE A 78 -7.96 4.93 -3.82
CA PHE A 78 -8.20 6.36 -3.60
C PHE A 78 -7.19 6.99 -2.62
N GLN A 79 -6.33 6.18 -2.00
CA GLN A 79 -5.31 6.65 -1.04
C GLN A 79 -3.91 6.42 -1.60
N ILE A 80 -3.63 7.02 -2.74
CA ILE A 80 -2.29 7.00 -3.31
C ILE A 80 -1.43 7.97 -2.53
N ARG A 81 -0.26 7.52 -2.10
CA ARG A 81 0.64 8.33 -1.28
C ARG A 81 2.05 8.29 -1.84
N SER A 82 2.80 9.35 -1.56
CA SER A 82 4.24 9.37 -1.75
C SER A 82 4.89 9.10 -0.41
N LEU A 83 5.79 8.13 -0.37
CA LEU A 83 6.48 7.75 0.85
C LEU A 83 7.99 7.85 0.67
N ASP A 84 8.67 8.23 1.75
CA ASP A 84 10.12 8.12 1.83
C ASP A 84 10.48 6.63 1.93
N PRO A 85 11.33 6.11 1.03
CA PRO A 85 11.68 4.68 1.08
C PRO A 85 12.41 4.24 2.33
N LYS A 86 12.80 5.17 3.18
CA LYS A 86 13.45 4.86 4.46
C LYS A 86 12.47 4.51 5.58
N ARG A 87 11.20 4.63 5.33
CA ARG A 87 10.19 4.29 6.34
C ARG A 87 10.06 2.81 6.58
#